data_ed6ea99eac532613a8f51e7af3d5a359
#
_entry.id   ed6ea99eac532613a8f51e7af3d5a359
#
_cell.length_a   1.000
_cell.length_b   1.000
_cell.length_c   1.000
_cell.angle_alpha   90.00
_cell.angle_beta   90.00
_cell.angle_gamma   90.00
#
_symmetry.space_group_name_H-M   'P 1'
#
loop_
_entity.id
_entity.type
_entity.pdbx_description
1 polymer ?
#
loop_
_entity_poly.entity_id
_entity_poly.type
_entity_poly.pdbx_seq_one_letter_code
_entity_poly.pdbx_strand_id
1 'polypeptide(L)'
;MFEVSKTDSTILVRLLEFSKRHIHYDVFDAHWDNPKCDRAKLTKHLKWVVKNGGTLGFKGDLFCAMQGKYDPRASKSDIRPEHQNARYLDSLVSTAAEWFAPYAPYITDLCYGNHETAILKRHEVDLIERLAEALRPHGFKGVVGNYAGFQMFTVISGSDKASCRLRGYYNHGFGGGGPVTKGLIDFSRTDVYL
;
A
#
# COMPACT_ATOMS: atom_id res chain seq x y z
N MET A 1 17.63 3.58 -9.80
CA MET A 1 16.45 3.52 -10.74
C MET A 1 15.79 2.14 -10.65
N PHE A 2 14.46 2.02 -10.85
CA PHE A 2 13.76 0.74 -10.86
C PHE A 2 12.65 0.70 -11.91
N GLU A 3 12.28 -0.50 -12.32
CA GLU A 3 11.11 -0.78 -13.17
C GLU A 3 10.18 -1.71 -12.42
N VAL A 4 8.87 -1.55 -12.61
CA VAL A 4 7.86 -2.41 -11.99
C VAL A 4 6.89 -2.91 -13.06
N SER A 5 6.56 -4.19 -12.96
CA SER A 5 5.49 -4.81 -13.70
C SER A 5 4.75 -5.81 -12.81
N LYS A 6 3.61 -6.29 -13.27
CA LYS A 6 2.80 -7.26 -12.52
C LYS A 6 2.39 -8.39 -13.46
N THR A 7 2.49 -9.62 -12.99
CA THR A 7 1.74 -10.77 -13.48
C THR A 7 0.60 -11.08 -12.51
N ASP A 8 -0.26 -12.05 -12.78
CA ASP A 8 -1.51 -12.28 -12.01
C ASP A 8 -1.38 -12.10 -10.49
N SER A 9 -0.38 -12.73 -9.88
CA SER A 9 -0.19 -12.69 -8.42
C SER A 9 1.19 -12.20 -7.99
N THR A 10 2.05 -11.76 -8.93
CA THR A 10 3.43 -11.40 -8.62
C THR A 10 3.75 -9.97 -9.09
N ILE A 11 4.24 -9.17 -8.18
CA ILE A 11 4.82 -7.85 -8.44
C ILE A 11 6.31 -8.06 -8.73
N LEU A 12 6.75 -7.64 -9.90
CA LEU A 12 8.13 -7.77 -10.38
C LEU A 12 8.83 -6.41 -10.27
N VAL A 13 9.84 -6.30 -9.41
CA VAL A 13 10.65 -5.10 -9.23
C VAL A 13 12.06 -5.36 -9.74
N ARG A 14 12.48 -4.62 -10.77
CA ARG A 14 13.83 -4.69 -11.33
C ARG A 14 14.62 -3.47 -10.85
N LEU A 15 15.68 -3.70 -10.11
CA LEU A 15 16.61 -2.67 -9.63
C LEU A 15 17.73 -2.50 -10.66
N LEU A 16 17.70 -1.39 -11.41
CA LEU A 16 18.55 -1.16 -12.58
C LEU A 16 19.92 -0.56 -12.24
N GLU A 17 20.00 0.16 -11.13
CA GLU A 17 21.24 0.75 -10.62
C GLU A 17 21.42 0.30 -9.19
N PHE A 18 22.13 -0.80 -9.02
CA PHE A 18 22.34 -1.37 -7.71
C PHE A 18 23.68 -0.90 -7.14
N SER A 19 23.59 -0.20 -6.02
CA SER A 19 24.71 -0.03 -5.10
C SER A 19 24.78 -1.21 -4.13
N LYS A 20 25.72 -1.24 -3.24
CA LYS A 20 25.92 -2.36 -2.29
C LYS A 20 24.73 -2.68 -1.39
N ARG A 21 23.70 -1.82 -1.35
CA ARG A 21 22.51 -1.96 -0.48
C ARG A 21 21.31 -1.29 -1.13
N HIS A 22 20.16 -1.98 -1.13
CA HIS A 22 18.86 -1.41 -1.44
C HIS A 22 17.93 -1.56 -0.22
N ILE A 23 17.10 -0.56 0.01
CA ILE A 23 16.09 -0.57 1.06
C ILE A 23 14.73 -0.61 0.37
N HIS A 24 13.95 -1.63 0.69
CA HIS A 24 12.52 -1.64 0.38
C HIS A 24 11.73 -1.59 1.69
N TYR A 25 10.72 -0.75 1.75
CA TYR A 25 9.93 -0.55 2.96
C TYR A 25 8.45 -0.76 2.64
N ASP A 26 7.91 -1.85 3.17
CA ASP A 26 6.48 -2.15 3.09
C ASP A 26 5.74 -1.52 4.26
N VAL A 27 4.62 -0.87 3.94
CA VAL A 27 3.69 -0.26 4.88
C VAL A 27 2.40 -1.06 4.85
N PHE A 28 1.99 -1.56 5.99
CA PHE A 28 0.71 -2.22 6.20
C PHE A 28 -0.15 -1.35 7.10
N ASP A 29 -1.47 -1.41 6.94
CA ASP A 29 -2.44 -0.79 7.86
C ASP A 29 -2.14 0.68 8.15
N ALA A 30 -1.85 1.45 7.11
CA ALA A 30 -1.54 2.88 7.28
C ALA A 30 -2.75 3.67 7.81
N HIS A 31 -3.96 3.32 7.37
CA HIS A 31 -5.20 4.02 7.69
C HIS A 31 -5.02 5.53 7.63
N TRP A 32 -4.40 6.00 6.54
CA TRP A 32 -3.88 7.35 6.39
C TRP A 32 -4.91 8.45 6.66
N ASP A 33 -6.15 8.23 6.27
CA ASP A 33 -7.29 9.15 6.46
C ASP A 33 -7.86 9.13 7.88
N ASN A 34 -7.49 8.17 8.73
CA ASN A 34 -7.98 8.09 10.10
C ASN A 34 -7.29 9.13 10.99
N PRO A 35 -8.02 9.84 11.89
CA PRO A 35 -7.43 10.75 12.86
C PRO A 35 -6.35 10.13 13.76
N LYS A 36 -6.44 8.83 14.02
CA LYS A 36 -5.47 8.08 14.85
C LYS A 36 -4.19 7.71 14.10
N CYS A 37 -4.13 7.89 12.77
CA CYS A 37 -2.90 7.66 12.02
C CYS A 37 -1.85 8.69 12.41
N ASP A 38 -0.70 8.22 12.86
CA ASP A 38 0.48 9.06 13.11
C ASP A 38 1.17 9.42 11.78
N ARG A 39 0.57 10.37 11.05
CA ARG A 39 1.12 10.88 9.79
C ARG A 39 2.52 11.46 9.95
N ALA A 40 2.87 11.99 11.11
CA ALA A 40 4.20 12.57 11.37
C ALA A 40 5.27 11.45 11.36
N LYS A 41 4.99 10.35 12.06
CA LYS A 41 5.85 9.15 12.08
C LYS A 41 5.94 8.52 10.68
N LEU A 42 4.81 8.35 9.99
CA LEU A 42 4.79 7.85 8.62
C LEU A 42 5.66 8.72 7.71
N THR A 43 5.46 10.05 7.73
CA THR A 43 6.28 11.00 6.96
C THR A 43 7.77 10.84 7.25
N LYS A 44 8.16 10.68 8.52
CA LYS A 44 9.56 10.48 8.92
C LYS A 44 10.15 9.21 8.27
N HIS A 45 9.40 8.12 8.29
CA HIS A 45 9.82 6.86 7.70
C HIS A 45 9.95 6.95 6.17
N LEU A 46 8.92 7.49 5.49
CA LEU A 46 8.96 7.65 4.04
C LEU A 46 10.11 8.54 3.58
N LYS A 47 10.31 9.69 4.25
CA LYS A 47 11.46 10.58 3.97
C LYS A 47 12.80 9.89 4.18
N TRP A 48 12.91 9.07 5.23
CA TRP A 48 14.15 8.33 5.48
C TRP A 48 14.44 7.31 4.38
N VAL A 49 13.44 6.55 3.93
CA VAL A 49 13.59 5.58 2.82
C VAL A 49 14.02 6.30 1.54
N VAL A 50 13.33 7.37 1.16
CA VAL A 50 13.64 8.16 -0.04
C VAL A 50 15.05 8.74 0.03
N LYS A 51 15.43 9.34 1.17
CA LYS A 51 16.79 9.88 1.38
C LYS A 51 17.88 8.83 1.20
N ASN A 52 17.59 7.58 1.49
CA ASN A 52 18.53 6.46 1.34
C ASN A 52 18.41 5.72 -0.01
N GLY A 53 17.69 6.30 -0.98
CA GLY A 53 17.55 5.72 -2.32
C GLY A 53 16.71 4.44 -2.36
N GLY A 54 15.83 4.27 -1.36
CA GLY A 54 14.98 3.10 -1.25
C GLY A 54 13.69 3.18 -2.05
N THR A 55 12.90 2.13 -1.98
CA THR A 55 11.56 2.01 -2.58
C THR A 55 10.51 1.70 -1.53
N LEU A 56 9.26 1.96 -1.86
CA LEU A 56 8.11 1.88 -0.97
C LEU A 56 7.06 0.93 -1.55
N GLY A 57 6.45 0.09 -0.72
CA GLY A 57 5.25 -0.67 -1.03
C GLY A 57 4.15 -0.39 0.01
N PHE A 58 2.89 -0.41 -0.42
CA PHE A 58 1.74 -0.30 0.48
C PHE A 58 0.90 -1.56 0.35
N LYS A 59 0.82 -2.35 1.42
CA LYS A 59 0.30 -3.72 1.42
C LYS A 59 -1.10 -3.85 2.02
N GLY A 60 -1.96 -2.89 1.70
CA GLY A 60 -3.37 -2.87 2.09
C GLY A 60 -3.67 -1.98 3.29
N ASP A 61 -4.93 -1.64 3.42
CA ASP A 61 -5.50 -0.72 4.38
C ASP A 61 -4.74 0.62 4.44
N LEU A 62 -4.39 1.13 3.24
CA LEU A 62 -3.87 2.48 3.09
C LEU A 62 -4.93 3.50 3.54
N PHE A 63 -6.19 3.24 3.17
CA PHE A 63 -7.35 4.00 3.58
C PHE A 63 -8.12 3.27 4.69
N CYS A 64 -8.56 4.02 5.70
CA CYS A 64 -9.54 3.56 6.66
C CYS A 64 -10.95 3.55 6.05
N ALA A 65 -11.28 4.61 5.32
CA ALA A 65 -12.52 4.80 4.56
C ALA A 65 -13.79 4.42 5.35
N MET A 66 -13.87 4.79 6.63
CA MET A 66 -14.91 4.36 7.59
C MET A 66 -16.26 5.04 7.39
N GLN A 67 -16.48 5.70 6.25
CA GLN A 67 -17.71 6.41 5.97
C GLN A 67 -18.35 6.03 4.64
N GLY A 68 -18.62 4.78 4.48
CA GLY A 68 -19.56 4.40 3.45
C GLY A 68 -21.00 4.53 3.96
N LYS A 69 -21.90 5.11 3.20
CA LYS A 69 -23.34 5.24 3.54
C LYS A 69 -23.97 3.90 3.97
N TYR A 70 -23.43 2.81 3.47
CA TYR A 70 -23.88 1.44 3.72
C TYR A 70 -22.86 0.58 4.49
N ASP A 71 -21.78 1.15 5.01
CA ASP A 71 -20.84 0.41 5.84
C ASP A 71 -21.34 0.40 7.29
N PRO A 72 -21.64 -0.78 7.86
CA PRO A 72 -22.10 -0.90 9.26
C PRO A 72 -21.02 -0.46 10.26
N ARG A 73 -19.76 -0.33 9.82
CA ARG A 73 -18.64 0.16 10.64
C ARG A 73 -18.51 1.69 10.58
N ALA A 74 -19.36 2.38 9.83
CA ALA A 74 -19.26 3.82 9.64
C ALA A 74 -19.21 4.57 10.98
N SER A 75 -18.19 5.40 11.15
CA SER A 75 -17.97 6.20 12.35
C SER A 75 -17.55 7.61 11.97
N LYS A 76 -18.39 8.59 12.29
CA LYS A 76 -18.08 10.01 12.04
C LYS A 76 -16.92 10.53 12.88
N SER A 77 -16.67 9.94 14.05
CA SER A 77 -15.54 10.30 14.91
C SER A 77 -14.19 9.89 14.35
N ASP A 78 -14.18 8.94 13.42
CA ASP A 78 -12.97 8.41 12.80
C ASP A 78 -12.68 9.05 11.43
N ILE A 79 -13.29 10.22 11.14
CA ILE A 79 -13.04 11.01 9.94
C ILE A 79 -12.30 12.28 10.30
N ARG A 80 -11.25 12.56 9.55
CA ARG A 80 -10.56 13.84 9.65
C ARG A 80 -11.45 14.99 9.17
N PRO A 81 -11.31 16.20 9.77
CA PRO A 81 -12.14 17.34 9.39
C PRO A 81 -12.12 17.67 7.89
N GLU A 82 -10.97 17.53 7.24
CA GLU A 82 -10.79 17.76 5.82
C GLU A 82 -11.62 16.83 4.92
N HIS A 83 -12.05 15.69 5.46
CA HIS A 83 -12.85 14.69 4.73
C HIS A 83 -14.34 14.70 5.11
N GLN A 84 -14.76 15.58 6.04
CA GLN A 84 -16.17 15.69 6.47
C GLN A 84 -16.98 16.51 5.48
N ASN A 85 -17.19 15.96 4.28
CA ASN A 85 -17.91 16.62 3.21
C ASN A 85 -18.77 15.63 2.39
N ALA A 86 -19.65 16.16 1.51
CA ALA A 86 -20.53 15.34 0.68
C ALA A 86 -19.80 14.50 -0.38
N ARG A 87 -18.54 14.84 -0.71
CA ARG A 87 -17.69 14.16 -1.67
C ARG A 87 -16.60 13.35 -0.97
N TYR A 88 -16.96 12.67 0.09
CA TYR A 88 -16.03 12.00 1.01
C TYR A 88 -14.98 11.13 0.29
N LEU A 89 -15.40 10.14 -0.53
CA LEU A 89 -14.47 9.23 -1.22
C LEU A 89 -13.57 9.97 -2.22
N ASP A 90 -14.09 10.98 -2.91
CA ASP A 90 -13.29 11.81 -3.81
C ASP A 90 -12.26 12.63 -3.04
N SER A 91 -12.66 13.17 -1.88
CA SER A 91 -11.73 13.93 -1.04
C SER A 91 -10.62 13.07 -0.45
N LEU A 92 -10.88 11.80 -0.15
CA LEU A 92 -9.84 10.86 0.26
C LEU A 92 -8.77 10.71 -0.82
N VAL A 93 -9.18 10.45 -2.05
CA VAL A 93 -8.26 10.24 -3.18
C VAL A 93 -7.46 11.51 -3.47
N SER A 94 -8.13 12.67 -3.59
CA SER A 94 -7.45 13.93 -3.95
C SER A 94 -6.42 14.36 -2.89
N THR A 95 -6.80 14.35 -1.62
CA THR A 95 -5.89 14.74 -0.54
C THR A 95 -4.76 13.73 -0.32
N ALA A 96 -5.03 12.42 -0.54
CA ALA A 96 -3.98 11.41 -0.51
C ALA A 96 -3.00 11.60 -1.67
N ALA A 97 -3.50 11.87 -2.88
CA ALA A 97 -2.64 12.12 -4.03
C ALA A 97 -1.69 13.30 -3.79
N GLU A 98 -2.20 14.42 -3.24
CA GLU A 98 -1.38 15.57 -2.87
C GLU A 98 -0.33 15.20 -1.81
N TRP A 99 -0.73 14.46 -0.77
CA TRP A 99 0.15 14.10 0.33
C TRP A 99 1.23 13.09 -0.08
N PHE A 100 0.89 12.12 -0.94
CA PHE A 100 1.82 11.09 -1.42
C PHE A 100 2.63 11.53 -2.65
N ALA A 101 2.28 12.64 -3.31
CA ALA A 101 2.98 13.14 -4.51
C ALA A 101 4.51 13.16 -4.40
N PRO A 102 5.13 13.65 -3.28
CA PRO A 102 6.59 13.65 -3.13
C PRO A 102 7.21 12.25 -3.10
N TYR A 103 6.43 11.23 -2.80
CA TYR A 103 6.87 9.83 -2.68
C TYR A 103 6.53 8.99 -3.90
N ALA A 104 5.64 9.48 -4.77
CA ALA A 104 5.14 8.76 -5.93
C ALA A 104 6.23 8.11 -6.81
N PRO A 105 7.37 8.76 -7.10
CA PRO A 105 8.45 8.15 -7.90
C PRO A 105 9.15 6.95 -7.23
N TYR A 106 8.92 6.74 -5.95
CA TYR A 106 9.58 5.69 -5.16
C TYR A 106 8.63 4.54 -4.81
N ILE A 107 7.33 4.69 -5.07
CA ILE A 107 6.31 3.67 -4.79
C ILE A 107 6.33 2.62 -5.89
N THR A 108 6.55 1.36 -5.50
CA THR A 108 6.53 0.21 -6.39
C THR A 108 5.15 -0.39 -6.54
N ASP A 109 4.34 -0.34 -5.49
CA ASP A 109 3.02 -0.94 -5.50
C ASP A 109 2.07 -0.34 -4.44
N LEU A 110 0.79 -0.38 -4.79
CA LEU A 110 -0.35 -0.09 -3.94
C LEU A 110 -1.25 -1.32 -3.94
N CYS A 111 -1.38 -2.00 -2.81
CA CYS A 111 -2.14 -3.24 -2.71
C CYS A 111 -3.46 -3.02 -1.95
N TYR A 112 -4.41 -3.92 -2.18
CA TYR A 112 -5.70 -3.89 -1.49
C TYR A 112 -5.60 -4.46 -0.08
N GLY A 113 -6.35 -3.84 0.84
CA GLY A 113 -6.71 -4.40 2.14
C GLY A 113 -8.21 -4.64 2.26
N ASN A 114 -8.67 -4.99 3.45
CA ASN A 114 -10.07 -5.27 3.69
C ASN A 114 -10.93 -3.99 3.69
N HIS A 115 -10.36 -2.84 3.98
CA HIS A 115 -11.09 -1.55 3.92
C HIS A 115 -11.36 -1.15 2.47
N GLU A 116 -10.37 -1.17 1.61
CA GLU A 116 -10.54 -0.81 0.19
C GLU A 116 -11.45 -1.81 -0.55
N THR A 117 -11.28 -3.11 -0.29
CA THR A 117 -12.15 -4.14 -0.89
C THR A 117 -13.60 -4.02 -0.41
N ALA A 118 -13.84 -3.57 0.83
CA ALA A 118 -15.18 -3.29 1.32
C ALA A 118 -15.82 -2.10 0.60
N ILE A 119 -15.07 -1.02 0.34
CA ILE A 119 -15.54 0.14 -0.43
C ILE A 119 -15.86 -0.27 -1.87
N LEU A 120 -14.95 -1.00 -2.51
CA LEU A 120 -15.17 -1.51 -3.88
C LEU A 120 -16.47 -2.34 -3.95
N LYS A 121 -16.67 -3.26 -3.02
CA LYS A 121 -17.85 -4.14 -2.98
C LYS A 121 -19.15 -3.37 -2.71
N ARG A 122 -19.14 -2.33 -1.89
CA ARG A 122 -20.35 -1.65 -1.41
C ARG A 122 -20.69 -0.39 -2.17
N HIS A 123 -19.69 0.26 -2.75
CA HIS A 123 -19.84 1.57 -3.40
C HIS A 123 -19.39 1.56 -4.86
N GLU A 124 -18.88 0.41 -5.36
CA GLU A 124 -18.37 0.29 -6.73
C GLU A 124 -17.29 1.34 -7.05
N VAL A 125 -16.53 1.76 -6.01
CA VAL A 125 -15.46 2.74 -6.12
C VAL A 125 -14.14 2.11 -5.74
N ASP A 126 -13.21 2.09 -6.68
CA ASP A 126 -11.86 1.60 -6.46
C ASP A 126 -10.94 2.75 -6.00
N LEU A 127 -10.69 2.82 -4.70
CA LEU A 127 -9.85 3.88 -4.11
C LEU A 127 -8.38 3.71 -4.49
N ILE A 128 -7.91 2.47 -4.62
CA ILE A 128 -6.49 2.20 -4.89
C ILE A 128 -6.15 2.50 -6.36
N GLU A 129 -6.97 2.04 -7.31
CA GLU A 129 -6.76 2.37 -8.73
C GLU A 129 -6.88 3.89 -8.95
N ARG A 130 -7.87 4.55 -8.35
CA ARG A 130 -8.04 6.00 -8.46
C ARG A 130 -6.84 6.77 -7.87
N LEU A 131 -6.28 6.30 -6.74
CA LEU A 131 -5.08 6.89 -6.18
C LEU A 131 -3.86 6.66 -7.09
N ALA A 132 -3.71 5.44 -7.61
CA ALA A 132 -2.64 5.12 -8.55
C ALA A 132 -2.67 6.05 -9.76
N GLU A 133 -3.84 6.22 -10.39
CA GLU A 133 -4.03 7.14 -11.52
C GLU A 133 -3.72 8.59 -11.14
N ALA A 134 -4.19 9.06 -9.97
CA ALA A 134 -3.92 10.41 -9.49
C ALA A 134 -2.42 10.67 -9.21
N LEU A 135 -1.66 9.63 -8.89
CA LEU A 135 -0.21 9.71 -8.66
C LEU A 135 0.63 9.61 -9.94
N ARG A 136 0.08 9.15 -11.08
CA ARG A 136 0.81 9.06 -12.36
C ARG A 136 1.48 10.39 -12.77
N PRO A 137 0.78 11.54 -12.73
CA PRO A 137 1.40 12.83 -13.05
C PRO A 137 2.56 13.21 -12.11
N HIS A 138 2.59 12.64 -10.90
CA HIS A 138 3.64 12.86 -9.91
C HIS A 138 4.78 11.84 -9.99
N GLY A 139 4.80 11.01 -11.05
CA GLY A 139 5.89 10.07 -11.32
C GLY A 139 5.71 8.67 -10.74
N PHE A 140 4.50 8.30 -10.33
CA PHE A 140 4.19 6.92 -9.97
C PHE A 140 4.32 6.00 -11.19
N LYS A 141 5.22 5.03 -11.10
CA LYS A 141 5.47 4.00 -12.11
C LYS A 141 5.16 2.59 -11.59
N GLY A 142 4.65 2.53 -10.37
CA GLY A 142 4.28 1.29 -9.72
C GLY A 142 3.02 0.64 -10.29
N VAL A 143 2.62 -0.43 -9.69
CA VAL A 143 1.45 -1.24 -10.04
C VAL A 143 0.45 -1.31 -8.91
N VAL A 144 -0.81 -1.59 -9.24
CA VAL A 144 -1.79 -1.97 -8.23
C VAL A 144 -1.69 -3.47 -7.99
N GLY A 145 -1.36 -3.83 -6.75
CA GLY A 145 -1.20 -5.22 -6.31
C GLY A 145 -2.50 -5.83 -5.81
N ASN A 146 -2.49 -7.13 -5.57
CA ASN A 146 -3.64 -7.85 -5.02
C ASN A 146 -3.68 -7.77 -3.48
N TYR A 147 -4.69 -8.36 -2.87
CA TYR A 147 -4.81 -8.51 -1.41
C TYR A 147 -3.68 -9.39 -0.82
N ALA A 148 -3.25 -10.37 -1.57
CA ALA A 148 -2.13 -11.25 -1.27
C ALA A 148 -1.40 -11.60 -2.58
N GLY A 149 -0.13 -11.92 -2.50
CA GLY A 149 0.65 -12.29 -3.67
C GLY A 149 2.14 -12.39 -3.37
N PHE A 150 2.90 -12.43 -4.44
CA PHE A 150 4.36 -12.44 -4.34
C PHE A 150 4.94 -11.11 -4.80
N GLN A 151 6.07 -10.75 -4.23
CA GLN A 151 6.90 -9.66 -4.71
C GLN A 151 8.29 -10.21 -5.00
N MET A 152 8.77 -10.00 -6.21
CA MET A 152 10.08 -10.47 -6.63
C MET A 152 10.98 -9.30 -7.00
N PHE A 153 12.03 -9.13 -6.24
CA PHE A 153 13.11 -8.20 -6.54
C PHE A 153 14.16 -8.88 -7.40
N THR A 154 14.50 -8.26 -8.52
CA THR A 154 15.60 -8.69 -9.37
C THR A 154 16.62 -7.58 -9.44
N VAL A 155 17.83 -7.87 -8.98
CA VAL A 155 18.98 -6.97 -9.07
C VAL A 155 19.65 -7.16 -10.42
N ILE A 156 19.78 -6.09 -11.18
CA ILE A 156 20.47 -6.08 -12.48
C ILE A 156 21.86 -5.50 -12.28
N SER A 157 22.88 -6.24 -12.63
CA SER A 157 24.26 -5.74 -12.69
C SER A 157 24.59 -5.22 -14.10
N GLY A 158 25.62 -4.39 -14.24
CA GLY A 158 25.97 -3.62 -15.45
C GLY A 158 26.13 -4.39 -16.79
N SER A 159 25.77 -5.68 -16.84
CA SER A 159 25.70 -6.50 -18.07
C SER A 159 24.29 -6.92 -18.44
N ASP A 160 23.25 -6.27 -17.92
CA ASP A 160 21.81 -6.60 -18.07
C ASP A 160 21.43 -8.01 -17.59
N LYS A 161 22.33 -8.70 -16.89
CA LYS A 161 22.06 -10.01 -16.32
C LYS A 161 21.60 -9.87 -14.87
N ALA A 162 20.57 -10.64 -14.51
CA ALA A 162 20.13 -10.74 -13.13
C ALA A 162 21.25 -11.33 -12.27
N SER A 163 21.74 -10.55 -11.30
CA SER A 163 22.80 -10.99 -10.37
C SER A 163 22.22 -11.61 -9.10
N CYS A 164 21.00 -11.23 -8.72
CA CYS A 164 20.31 -11.76 -7.55
C CYS A 164 18.80 -11.64 -7.72
N ARG A 165 18.06 -12.59 -7.16
CA ARG A 165 16.60 -12.54 -7.04
C ARG A 165 16.18 -12.83 -5.62
N LEU A 166 15.31 -12.00 -5.09
CA LEU A 166 14.65 -12.20 -3.80
C LEU A 166 13.14 -12.25 -4.05
N ARG A 167 12.50 -13.32 -3.60
CA ARG A 167 11.05 -13.49 -3.66
C ARG A 167 10.48 -13.47 -2.26
N GLY A 168 9.55 -12.56 -2.01
CA GLY A 168 8.75 -12.48 -0.79
C GLY A 168 7.28 -12.80 -1.07
N TYR A 169 6.59 -13.35 -0.10
CA TYR A 169 5.13 -13.45 -0.07
C TYR A 169 4.58 -12.33 0.80
N TYR A 170 3.54 -11.65 0.35
CA TYR A 170 2.80 -10.68 1.15
C TYR A 170 1.33 -11.07 1.24
N ASN A 171 0.73 -10.81 2.38
CA ASN A 171 -0.69 -11.02 2.62
C ASN A 171 -1.16 -9.97 3.62
N HIS A 172 -2.27 -9.29 3.31
CA HIS A 172 -2.85 -8.31 4.24
C HIS A 172 -3.43 -8.95 5.51
N GLY A 173 -3.65 -10.26 5.50
CA GLY A 173 -4.17 -11.01 6.64
C GLY A 173 -5.64 -11.37 6.51
N PHE A 174 -6.08 -12.27 7.36
CA PHE A 174 -7.46 -12.74 7.41
C PHE A 174 -7.99 -12.68 8.85
N GLY A 175 -8.98 -11.84 9.08
CA GLY A 175 -9.67 -11.75 10.35
C GLY A 175 -9.07 -10.70 11.30
N GLY A 176 -9.79 -10.39 12.35
CA GLY A 176 -9.35 -9.48 13.40
C GLY A 176 -8.79 -10.24 14.59
N GLY A 177 -7.74 -9.71 15.19
CA GLY A 177 -7.23 -10.18 16.46
C GLY A 177 -8.25 -9.91 17.57
N GLY A 178 -9.21 -10.83 17.75
CA GLY A 178 -10.15 -10.75 18.87
C GLY A 178 -9.42 -10.86 20.22
N PRO A 179 -9.97 -10.27 21.30
CA PRO A 179 -9.35 -10.31 22.63
C PRO A 179 -9.04 -11.72 23.13
N VAL A 180 -9.81 -12.70 22.66
CA VAL A 180 -9.68 -14.12 23.04
C VAL A 180 -8.60 -14.83 22.23
N THR A 181 -8.49 -14.53 20.94
CA THR A 181 -7.60 -15.25 20.01
C THR A 181 -6.22 -14.63 19.90
N LYS A 182 -6.04 -13.36 20.30
CA LYS A 182 -4.76 -12.63 20.34
C LYS A 182 -3.88 -12.82 19.10
N GLY A 183 -4.48 -12.90 17.92
CA GLY A 183 -3.76 -13.11 16.65
C GLY A 183 -3.43 -14.58 16.32
N LEU A 184 -3.73 -15.57 17.18
CA LEU A 184 -3.45 -16.97 16.90
C LEU A 184 -4.19 -17.52 15.67
N ILE A 185 -5.39 -17.01 15.39
CA ILE A 185 -6.16 -17.41 14.19
C ILE A 185 -5.48 -16.90 12.93
N ASP A 186 -4.93 -15.68 12.95
CA ASP A 186 -4.25 -15.11 11.81
C ASP A 186 -2.95 -15.88 11.52
N PHE A 187 -2.24 -16.27 12.57
CA PHE A 187 -1.03 -17.09 12.46
C PHE A 187 -1.32 -18.47 11.85
N SER A 188 -2.33 -19.17 12.37
CA SER A 188 -2.68 -20.52 11.88
C SER A 188 -3.24 -20.52 10.46
N ARG A 189 -3.86 -19.41 10.01
CA ARG A 189 -4.33 -19.27 8.64
C ARG A 189 -3.21 -18.92 7.67
N THR A 190 -2.19 -18.21 8.12
CA THR A 190 -1.01 -17.88 7.32
C THR A 190 -0.13 -19.12 7.08
N ASP A 191 0.01 -19.99 8.05
CA ASP A 191 0.76 -21.26 7.95
C ASP A 191 0.22 -22.21 6.88
N VAL A 192 -1.06 -22.13 6.55
CA VAL A 192 -1.66 -22.98 5.48
C VAL A 192 -1.20 -22.57 4.08
N TYR A 193 -0.64 -21.38 3.89
CA TYR A 193 -0.24 -20.82 2.58
C TYR A 193 1.28 -20.79 2.35
N LEU A 194 2.06 -21.13 3.34
CA LEU A 194 3.53 -21.20 3.27
C LEU A 194 4.01 -22.62 3.02
#